data_9291bb5e76c30af158fef19093b3914e
#
_entry.id   9291bb5e76c30af158fef19093b3914e
#
_cell.length_a   1.000
_cell.length_b   1.000
_cell.length_c   1.000
_cell.angle_alpha   90.00
_cell.angle_beta   90.00
_cell.angle_gamma   90.00
#
_symmetry.space_group_name_H-M   'P 1'
#
loop_
_entity.id
_entity.type
_entity.pdbx_description
1 polymer ?
#
loop_
_entity_poly.entity_id
_entity_poly.type
_entity_poly.pdbx_seq_one_letter_code
_entity_poly.pdbx_strand_id
1 'polypeptide(L)'
;MVGVLGVAGLLGLLWLERRTALTLPTPTGSFAVGRGIYDWTDDKTMDTLAPGPGSKRELLVWIWYPAAAGQSATIDDYLPAQVRAPVLPAGGPLVFRVLSRVFGLLTRDLSKVHGHSFRDADVSPQQRSYPVVIMRAGASLEVWNYSTLAEDLASHGYVVVGFDAPYRTGVVVFPDGRVMRRTPENNPELFSGEELLSIRILQAWQVARPKATMQVEEHKHD
;
A
#
# COMPACT_ATOMS: atom_id res chain seq x y z
N MET A 1 -7.46 40.48 16.95
CA MET A 1 -8.50 40.07 16.00
C MET A 1 -7.94 39.57 14.66
N VAL A 2 -7.00 40.25 14.02
CA VAL A 2 -6.44 39.86 12.70
C VAL A 2 -5.85 38.44 12.73
N GLY A 3 -5.09 38.05 13.77
CA GLY A 3 -4.52 36.72 13.88
C GLY A 3 -5.54 35.57 13.98
N VAL A 4 -6.67 35.82 14.68
CA VAL A 4 -7.73 34.78 14.82
C VAL A 4 -8.44 34.57 13.49
N LEU A 5 -8.71 35.66 12.74
CA LEU A 5 -9.30 35.56 11.41
C LEU A 5 -8.39 34.86 10.41
N GLY A 6 -7.08 35.11 10.49
CA GLY A 6 -6.08 34.43 9.67
C GLY A 6 -6.03 32.90 9.93
N VAL A 7 -6.02 32.50 11.22
CA VAL A 7 -6.04 31.09 11.60
C VAL A 7 -7.35 30.42 11.18
N ALA A 8 -8.50 31.07 11.39
CA ALA A 8 -9.79 30.55 10.96
C ALA A 8 -9.88 30.38 9.44
N GLY A 9 -9.36 31.34 8.68
CA GLY A 9 -9.26 31.24 7.23
C GLY A 9 -8.38 30.09 6.75
N LEU A 10 -7.21 29.92 7.37
CA LEU A 10 -6.30 28.79 7.06
C LEU A 10 -6.96 27.43 7.35
N LEU A 11 -7.59 27.29 8.51
CA LEU A 11 -8.30 26.05 8.86
C LEU A 11 -9.46 25.79 7.90
N GLY A 12 -10.18 26.83 7.47
CA GLY A 12 -11.24 26.71 6.45
C GLY A 12 -10.70 26.23 5.10
N LEU A 13 -9.57 26.78 4.66
CA LEU A 13 -8.90 26.34 3.42
C LEU A 13 -8.43 24.89 3.50
N LEU A 14 -7.79 24.50 4.60
CA LEU A 14 -7.36 23.11 4.82
C LEU A 14 -8.55 22.15 4.86
N TRP A 15 -9.66 22.56 5.47
CA TRP A 15 -10.88 21.76 5.49
C TRP A 15 -11.50 21.60 4.09
N LEU A 16 -11.50 22.66 3.28
CA LEU A 16 -11.98 22.62 1.91
C LEU A 16 -11.08 21.73 1.05
N GLU A 17 -9.77 21.91 1.13
CA GLU A 17 -8.76 21.10 0.46
C GLU A 17 -8.92 19.59 0.78
N ARG A 18 -9.14 19.26 2.05
CA ARG A 18 -9.38 17.90 2.50
C ARG A 18 -10.60 17.27 1.83
N ARG A 19 -11.64 18.03 1.58
CA ARG A 19 -12.91 17.56 1.00
C ARG A 19 -12.94 17.54 -0.52
N THR A 20 -11.98 18.18 -1.16
CA THR A 20 -11.88 18.20 -2.61
C THR A 20 -11.49 16.80 -3.11
N ALA A 21 -12.25 16.28 -4.06
CA ALA A 21 -11.91 15.03 -4.72
C ALA A 21 -10.58 15.17 -5.47
N LEU A 22 -9.75 14.14 -5.37
CA LEU A 22 -8.48 14.03 -6.09
C LEU A 22 -8.51 12.77 -6.92
N THR A 23 -8.19 12.87 -8.20
CA THR A 23 -7.95 11.71 -9.04
C THR A 23 -6.44 11.52 -9.21
N LEU A 24 -5.97 10.29 -9.05
CA LEU A 24 -4.57 9.95 -9.30
C LEU A 24 -4.21 10.17 -10.78
N PRO A 25 -2.90 10.29 -11.12
CA PRO A 25 -2.47 10.35 -12.50
C PRO A 25 -3.03 9.19 -13.32
N THR A 26 -3.50 9.49 -14.53
CA THR A 26 -4.03 8.47 -15.44
C THR A 26 -2.92 7.53 -15.87
N PRO A 27 -3.13 6.20 -15.83
CA PRO A 27 -2.21 5.22 -16.38
C PRO A 27 -1.90 5.49 -17.86
N THR A 28 -0.66 5.28 -18.26
CA THR A 28 -0.17 5.68 -19.59
C THR A 28 -0.22 4.55 -20.63
N GLY A 29 -0.49 3.31 -20.20
CA GLY A 29 -0.61 2.15 -21.10
C GLY A 29 -1.99 2.04 -21.76
N SER A 30 -2.15 1.01 -22.58
CA SER A 30 -3.33 0.79 -23.41
C SER A 30 -4.40 -0.10 -22.80
N PHE A 31 -4.08 -0.83 -21.73
CA PHE A 31 -5.04 -1.70 -21.06
C PHE A 31 -5.84 -0.93 -20.00
N ALA A 32 -7.13 -1.24 -19.88
CA ALA A 32 -7.86 -0.96 -18.67
C ALA A 32 -7.24 -1.75 -17.50
N VAL A 33 -7.37 -1.25 -16.28
CA VAL A 33 -6.75 -1.87 -15.11
C VAL A 33 -7.81 -2.47 -14.22
N GLY A 34 -7.70 -3.76 -13.94
CA GLY A 34 -8.47 -4.45 -12.91
C GLY A 34 -7.69 -4.49 -11.60
N ARG A 35 -8.41 -4.56 -10.45
CA ARG A 35 -7.81 -4.73 -9.14
C ARG A 35 -8.63 -5.69 -8.28
N GLY A 36 -7.94 -6.64 -7.63
CA GLY A 36 -8.50 -7.49 -6.59
C GLY A 36 -7.70 -7.40 -5.29
N ILE A 37 -8.37 -7.66 -4.16
CA ILE A 37 -7.76 -7.66 -2.82
C ILE A 37 -8.11 -8.99 -2.17
N TYR A 38 -7.10 -9.70 -1.67
CA TYR A 38 -7.21 -11.05 -1.16
C TYR A 38 -6.51 -11.21 0.19
N ASP A 39 -7.08 -12.05 1.03
CA ASP A 39 -6.47 -12.53 2.27
C ASP A 39 -5.86 -13.92 2.00
N TRP A 40 -4.53 -14.00 2.06
CA TRP A 40 -3.81 -15.24 1.85
C TRP A 40 -3.19 -15.73 3.16
N THR A 41 -3.47 -16.96 3.52
CA THR A 41 -2.91 -17.63 4.70
C THR A 41 -1.95 -18.75 4.28
N ASP A 42 -0.73 -18.74 4.83
CA ASP A 42 0.19 -19.86 4.72
C ASP A 42 -0.04 -20.81 5.90
N ASP A 43 -0.72 -21.92 5.63
CA ASP A 43 -1.04 -22.91 6.66
C ASP A 43 0.16 -23.65 7.24
N LYS A 44 1.31 -23.58 6.57
CA LYS A 44 2.53 -24.30 6.97
C LYS A 44 3.49 -23.44 7.80
N THR A 45 3.36 -22.12 7.72
CA THR A 45 4.30 -21.20 8.36
C THR A 45 3.61 -20.41 9.48
N MET A 46 4.21 -20.42 10.66
CA MET A 46 3.78 -19.57 11.78
C MET A 46 4.36 -18.17 11.65
N ASP A 47 3.59 -17.16 12.06
CA ASP A 47 4.11 -15.81 12.13
C ASP A 47 4.83 -15.58 13.46
N THR A 48 6.14 -15.42 13.39
CA THR A 48 7.00 -15.23 14.57
C THR A 48 6.88 -13.86 15.20
N LEU A 49 6.25 -12.90 14.53
CA LEU A 49 6.00 -11.55 15.05
C LEU A 49 4.59 -11.38 15.60
N ALA A 50 3.74 -12.39 15.46
CA ALA A 50 2.40 -12.34 16.06
C ALA A 50 2.49 -12.32 17.59
N PRO A 51 1.62 -11.55 18.27
CA PRO A 51 1.66 -11.41 19.73
C PRO A 51 1.26 -12.68 20.50
N GLY A 52 0.73 -13.70 19.83
CA GLY A 52 0.31 -14.96 20.44
C GLY A 52 0.85 -16.18 19.70
N PRO A 53 1.04 -17.31 20.41
CA PRO A 53 1.49 -18.54 19.78
C PRO A 53 0.41 -19.11 18.85
N GLY A 54 0.85 -19.80 17.80
CA GLY A 54 -0.04 -20.51 16.88
C GLY A 54 -0.68 -19.66 15.78
N SER A 55 -0.36 -18.37 15.70
CA SER A 55 -0.81 -17.52 14.58
C SER A 55 -0.11 -17.93 13.29
N LYS A 56 -0.89 -18.20 12.26
CA LYS A 56 -0.36 -18.51 10.94
C LYS A 56 0.10 -17.23 10.24
N ARG A 57 0.98 -17.39 9.26
CA ARG A 57 1.40 -16.26 8.44
C ARG A 57 0.30 -15.90 7.47
N GLU A 58 -0.13 -14.66 7.51
CA GLU A 58 -1.14 -14.08 6.62
C GLU A 58 -0.53 -12.95 5.82
N LEU A 59 -1.06 -12.70 4.63
CA LEU A 59 -0.72 -11.58 3.77
C LEU A 59 -2.00 -10.96 3.25
N LEU A 60 -2.10 -9.64 3.29
CA LEU A 60 -3.08 -8.90 2.51
C LEU A 60 -2.48 -8.64 1.13
N VAL A 61 -3.06 -9.24 0.10
CA VAL A 61 -2.54 -9.22 -1.26
C VAL A 61 -3.39 -8.33 -2.15
N TRP A 62 -2.73 -7.45 -2.87
CA TRP A 62 -3.32 -6.56 -3.86
C TRP A 62 -2.83 -7.00 -5.24
N ILE A 63 -3.74 -7.20 -6.16
CA ILE A 63 -3.38 -7.58 -7.52
C ILE A 63 -3.95 -6.56 -8.49
N TRP A 64 -3.08 -5.90 -9.26
CA TRP A 64 -3.46 -5.07 -10.40
C TRP A 64 -3.11 -5.83 -11.68
N TYR A 65 -4.00 -5.78 -12.66
CA TYR A 65 -3.87 -6.58 -13.86
C TYR A 65 -4.53 -5.92 -15.08
N PRO A 66 -4.10 -6.26 -16.30
CA PRO A 66 -4.79 -5.85 -17.52
C PRO A 66 -6.22 -6.39 -17.54
N ALA A 67 -7.19 -5.49 -17.60
CA ALA A 67 -8.61 -5.84 -17.59
C ALA A 67 -9.24 -5.75 -18.96
N ALA A 68 -10.30 -6.52 -19.17
CA ALA A 68 -11.18 -6.33 -20.29
C ALA A 68 -11.95 -5.00 -20.12
N ALA A 69 -11.96 -4.18 -21.15
CA ALA A 69 -12.77 -2.97 -21.17
C ALA A 69 -14.25 -3.36 -21.24
N GLY A 70 -14.92 -3.41 -20.10
CA GLY A 70 -16.33 -3.77 -19.99
C GLY A 70 -17.18 -2.61 -19.49
N GLN A 71 -18.36 -2.43 -20.04
CA GLN A 71 -19.28 -1.34 -19.68
C GLN A 71 -19.92 -1.46 -18.29
N SER A 72 -19.77 -2.60 -17.61
CA SER A 72 -20.39 -2.87 -16.29
C SER A 72 -19.41 -2.83 -15.11
N ALA A 73 -18.11 -2.58 -15.35
CA ALA A 73 -17.13 -2.56 -14.28
C ALA A 73 -17.20 -1.26 -13.49
N THR A 74 -17.27 -1.36 -12.17
CA THR A 74 -17.27 -0.20 -11.27
C THR A 74 -15.85 0.22 -10.96
N ILE A 75 -15.54 1.50 -11.15
CA ILE A 75 -14.26 2.07 -10.69
C ILE A 75 -14.20 1.91 -9.17
N ASP A 76 -13.10 1.34 -8.71
CA ASP A 76 -12.88 1.10 -7.30
C ASP A 76 -12.32 2.32 -6.58
N ASP A 77 -12.63 2.48 -5.30
CA ASP A 77 -12.00 3.51 -4.47
C ASP A 77 -10.50 3.30 -4.41
N TYR A 78 -9.72 4.38 -4.38
CA TYR A 78 -8.27 4.32 -4.17
C TYR A 78 -7.91 3.43 -2.98
N LEU A 79 -8.57 3.67 -1.83
CA LEU A 79 -8.50 2.82 -0.66
C LEU A 79 -9.92 2.39 -0.27
N PRO A 80 -10.34 1.16 -0.59
CA PRO A 80 -11.67 0.65 -0.26
C PRO A 80 -11.97 0.69 1.23
N ALA A 81 -13.23 0.96 1.58
CA ALA A 81 -13.64 1.16 2.97
C ALA A 81 -13.32 -0.03 3.89
N GLN A 82 -13.43 -1.27 3.36
CA GLN A 82 -13.18 -2.50 4.12
C GLN A 82 -11.72 -2.71 4.52
N VAL A 83 -10.76 -2.07 3.85
CA VAL A 83 -9.33 -2.16 4.16
C VAL A 83 -8.76 -0.83 4.68
N ARG A 84 -9.64 0.12 4.98
CA ARG A 84 -9.25 1.43 5.49
C ARG A 84 -9.01 1.37 7.00
N ALA A 85 -7.77 1.62 7.42
CA ALA A 85 -7.47 1.68 8.85
C ALA A 85 -8.24 2.82 9.52
N PRO A 86 -8.78 2.61 10.73
CA PRO A 86 -9.20 3.71 11.59
C PRO A 86 -8.00 4.65 11.78
N VAL A 87 -8.20 5.93 11.54
CA VAL A 87 -7.14 6.97 11.63
C VAL A 87 -6.49 7.00 13.01
N LEU A 88 -7.15 6.41 14.03
CA LEU A 88 -6.69 6.43 15.41
C LEU A 88 -6.96 5.12 16.14
N PRO A 89 -6.00 4.66 16.97
CA PRO A 89 -6.32 3.66 17.98
C PRO A 89 -7.39 4.24 18.92
N ALA A 90 -8.40 3.44 19.23
CA ALA A 90 -9.52 3.84 20.10
C ALA A 90 -9.12 4.10 21.57
N GLY A 91 -7.84 4.00 21.93
CA GLY A 91 -7.30 4.17 23.26
C GLY A 91 -6.14 5.17 23.33
N GLY A 92 -5.90 5.71 24.53
CA GLY A 92 -4.78 6.60 24.81
C GLY A 92 -5.20 7.86 25.60
N PRO A 93 -4.23 8.59 26.17
CA PRO A 93 -4.47 9.84 26.89
C PRO A 93 -5.26 10.85 26.06
N LEU A 94 -6.08 11.66 26.72
CA LEU A 94 -6.95 12.67 26.07
C LEU A 94 -6.17 13.57 25.10
N VAL A 95 -4.95 13.95 25.48
CA VAL A 95 -4.05 14.80 24.65
C VAL A 95 -3.77 14.14 23.30
N PHE A 96 -3.43 12.85 23.30
CA PHE A 96 -3.19 12.12 22.03
C PHE A 96 -4.45 12.02 21.19
N ARG A 97 -5.62 11.83 21.80
CA ARG A 97 -6.91 11.80 21.08
C ARG A 97 -7.23 13.15 20.43
N VAL A 98 -6.94 14.26 21.12
CA VAL A 98 -7.13 15.61 20.58
C VAL A 98 -6.14 15.90 19.46
N LEU A 99 -4.86 15.66 19.69
CA LEU A 99 -3.80 15.84 18.66
C LEU A 99 -4.10 15.03 17.40
N SER A 100 -4.52 13.80 17.56
CA SER A 100 -4.84 12.93 16.44
C SER A 100 -6.07 13.39 15.67
N ARG A 101 -7.10 13.94 16.35
CA ARG A 101 -8.25 14.58 15.66
C ARG A 101 -7.80 15.80 14.86
N VAL A 102 -6.94 16.63 15.45
CA VAL A 102 -6.36 17.79 14.75
C VAL A 102 -5.53 17.33 13.57
N PHE A 103 -4.67 16.33 13.75
CA PHE A 103 -3.88 15.74 12.67
C PHE A 103 -4.76 15.14 11.58
N GLY A 104 -5.82 14.43 11.97
CA GLY A 104 -6.83 13.91 11.04
C GLY A 104 -7.57 15.00 10.26
N LEU A 105 -7.68 16.24 10.80
CA LEU A 105 -8.21 17.38 10.06
C LEU A 105 -7.20 17.96 9.06
N LEU A 106 -5.91 17.75 9.29
CA LEU A 106 -4.83 18.24 8.43
C LEU A 106 -4.44 17.23 7.34
N THR A 107 -4.82 15.96 7.48
CA THR A 107 -4.57 14.92 6.47
C THR A 107 -5.72 14.84 5.48
N ARG A 108 -5.41 14.54 4.23
CA ARG A 108 -6.41 14.34 3.17
C ARG A 108 -7.34 13.18 3.50
N ASP A 109 -8.61 13.33 3.20
CA ASP A 109 -9.60 12.27 3.27
C ASP A 109 -9.40 11.28 2.10
N LEU A 110 -8.84 10.12 2.39
CA LEU A 110 -8.56 9.10 1.38
C LEU A 110 -9.83 8.55 0.71
N SER A 111 -11.03 8.77 1.30
CA SER A 111 -12.30 8.44 0.66
C SER A 111 -12.65 9.36 -0.52
N LYS A 112 -11.92 10.45 -0.69
CA LYS A 112 -12.05 11.41 -1.78
C LYS A 112 -10.94 11.28 -2.81
N VAL A 113 -10.11 10.28 -2.67
CA VAL A 113 -9.07 9.94 -3.67
C VAL A 113 -9.60 8.84 -4.56
N HIS A 114 -9.50 9.04 -5.86
CA HIS A 114 -9.96 8.10 -6.88
C HIS A 114 -8.76 7.60 -7.70
N GLY A 115 -8.70 6.28 -7.88
CA GLY A 115 -7.79 5.62 -8.81
C GLY A 115 -8.45 5.40 -10.18
N HIS A 116 -7.86 4.51 -10.96
CA HIS A 116 -8.33 4.14 -12.29
C HIS A 116 -8.64 2.64 -12.41
N SER A 117 -8.48 1.89 -11.32
CA SER A 117 -8.72 0.45 -11.31
C SER A 117 -10.22 0.12 -11.23
N PHE A 118 -10.63 -0.89 -11.97
CA PHE A 118 -11.95 -1.49 -11.86
C PHE A 118 -11.90 -2.65 -10.86
N ARG A 119 -12.91 -2.71 -9.97
CA ARG A 119 -13.00 -3.77 -8.98
C ARG A 119 -13.34 -5.10 -9.61
N ASP A 120 -12.52 -6.12 -9.33
CA ASP A 120 -12.74 -7.52 -9.72
C ASP A 120 -13.16 -7.69 -11.20
N ALA A 121 -12.62 -6.83 -12.09
CA ALA A 121 -12.90 -6.90 -13.51
C ALA A 121 -12.32 -8.17 -14.13
N ASP A 122 -12.90 -8.64 -15.22
CA ASP A 122 -12.35 -9.76 -15.97
C ASP A 122 -10.97 -9.43 -16.53
N VAL A 123 -10.09 -10.42 -16.52
CA VAL A 123 -8.74 -10.27 -17.12
C VAL A 123 -8.89 -10.09 -18.63
N SER A 124 -8.08 -9.19 -19.20
CA SER A 124 -8.09 -8.95 -20.64
C SER A 124 -7.71 -10.22 -21.42
N PRO A 125 -8.50 -10.63 -22.42
CA PRO A 125 -8.21 -11.77 -23.26
C PRO A 125 -7.19 -11.48 -24.39
N GLN A 126 -6.66 -10.26 -24.47
CA GLN A 126 -5.78 -9.83 -25.57
C GLN A 126 -4.44 -10.60 -25.61
N GLN A 127 -4.02 -11.14 -24.47
CA GLN A 127 -2.82 -11.97 -24.38
C GLN A 127 -3.15 -13.29 -23.63
N ARG A 128 -2.43 -14.35 -23.98
CA ARG A 128 -2.58 -15.66 -23.30
C ARG A 128 -2.02 -15.67 -21.88
N SER A 129 -1.00 -14.86 -21.64
CA SER A 129 -0.33 -14.70 -20.35
C SER A 129 0.25 -13.31 -20.23
N TYR A 130 0.35 -12.85 -19.02
CA TYR A 130 0.93 -11.56 -18.66
C TYR A 130 2.13 -11.78 -17.74
N PRO A 131 3.23 -11.06 -17.94
CA PRO A 131 4.37 -11.10 -17.01
C PRO A 131 3.95 -10.60 -15.63
N VAL A 132 4.50 -11.24 -14.59
CA VAL A 132 4.17 -10.92 -13.20
C VAL A 132 5.30 -10.11 -12.56
N VAL A 133 4.94 -9.01 -11.92
CA VAL A 133 5.83 -8.20 -11.09
C VAL A 133 5.38 -8.36 -9.63
N ILE A 134 6.30 -8.79 -8.77
CA ILE A 134 6.06 -8.85 -7.33
C ILE A 134 6.55 -7.54 -6.72
N MET A 135 5.67 -6.86 -6.02
CA MET A 135 5.94 -5.57 -5.39
C MET A 135 5.80 -5.65 -3.88
N ARG A 136 6.78 -5.12 -3.16
CA ARG A 136 6.71 -4.94 -1.72
C ARG A 136 6.92 -3.47 -1.40
N ALA A 137 6.07 -2.93 -0.54
CA ALA A 137 6.24 -1.58 -0.03
C ALA A 137 7.52 -1.43 0.80
N GLY A 138 8.04 -0.22 0.90
CA GLY A 138 9.14 0.12 1.77
C GLY A 138 8.79 -0.08 3.25
N ALA A 139 9.79 0.06 4.13
CA ALA A 139 9.59 -0.12 5.56
C ALA A 139 8.46 0.78 6.08
N SER A 140 7.50 0.21 6.77
CA SER A 140 6.33 0.88 7.36
C SER A 140 5.25 1.39 6.40
N LEU A 141 5.45 1.28 5.10
CA LEU A 141 4.44 1.69 4.12
C LEU A 141 3.56 0.50 3.72
N GLU A 142 2.34 0.80 3.38
CA GLU A 142 1.37 -0.14 2.81
C GLU A 142 1.49 -0.13 1.27
N VAL A 143 1.19 -1.26 0.66
CA VAL A 143 1.28 -1.45 -0.79
C VAL A 143 0.38 -0.50 -1.57
N TRP A 144 -0.79 -0.14 -1.04
CA TRP A 144 -1.70 0.78 -1.70
C TRP A 144 -1.10 2.19 -1.93
N ASN A 145 -0.05 2.58 -1.20
CA ASN A 145 0.68 3.83 -1.46
C ASN A 145 1.35 3.84 -2.85
N TYR A 146 1.53 2.69 -3.46
CA TYR A 146 2.13 2.51 -4.78
C TYR A 146 1.10 2.27 -5.88
N SER A 147 -0.20 2.54 -5.62
CA SER A 147 -1.29 2.27 -6.59
C SER A 147 -1.05 2.92 -7.94
N THR A 148 -0.57 4.16 -8.01
CA THR A 148 -0.27 4.83 -9.27
C THR A 148 0.75 4.06 -10.11
N LEU A 149 1.83 3.57 -9.50
CA LEU A 149 2.83 2.75 -10.18
C LEU A 149 2.25 1.40 -10.61
N ALA A 150 1.47 0.76 -9.73
CA ALA A 150 0.87 -0.53 -10.01
C ALA A 150 -0.17 -0.45 -11.15
N GLU A 151 -1.00 0.59 -11.13
CA GLU A 151 -1.96 0.87 -12.20
C GLU A 151 -1.26 1.13 -13.54
N ASP A 152 -0.18 1.90 -13.52
CA ASP A 152 0.58 2.19 -14.74
C ASP A 152 1.23 0.92 -15.32
N LEU A 153 1.90 0.12 -14.50
CA LEU A 153 2.46 -1.17 -14.93
C LEU A 153 1.37 -2.10 -15.47
N ALA A 154 0.22 -2.20 -14.81
CA ALA A 154 -0.88 -3.04 -15.26
C ALA A 154 -1.45 -2.55 -16.60
N SER A 155 -1.52 -1.24 -16.81
CA SER A 155 -1.95 -0.66 -18.08
C SER A 155 -0.98 -0.96 -19.24
N HIS A 156 0.27 -1.30 -18.95
CA HIS A 156 1.29 -1.74 -19.89
C HIS A 156 1.36 -3.27 -20.06
N GLY A 157 0.43 -4.01 -19.50
CA GLY A 157 0.35 -5.46 -19.71
C GLY A 157 1.10 -6.29 -18.67
N TYR A 158 1.32 -5.79 -17.48
CA TYR A 158 1.86 -6.56 -16.36
C TYR A 158 0.77 -6.95 -15.35
N VAL A 159 0.91 -8.09 -14.70
CA VAL A 159 0.19 -8.39 -13.47
C VAL A 159 1.08 -7.97 -12.31
N VAL A 160 0.63 -7.04 -11.51
CA VAL A 160 1.37 -6.55 -10.35
C VAL A 160 0.77 -7.17 -9.09
N VAL A 161 1.55 -7.97 -8.38
CA VAL A 161 1.16 -8.59 -7.12
C VAL A 161 1.89 -7.87 -5.99
N GLY A 162 1.17 -7.03 -5.28
CA GLY A 162 1.67 -6.35 -4.10
C GLY A 162 1.13 -7.01 -2.83
N PHE A 163 1.88 -6.95 -1.72
CA PHE A 163 1.42 -7.53 -0.47
C PHE A 163 1.86 -6.74 0.76
N ASP A 164 0.98 -6.72 1.75
CA ASP A 164 1.21 -6.22 3.10
C ASP A 164 1.28 -7.40 4.07
N ALA A 165 2.33 -7.42 4.88
CA ALA A 165 2.53 -8.46 5.87
C ALA A 165 2.18 -7.92 7.27
N PRO A 166 1.26 -8.55 8.01
CA PRO A 166 0.97 -8.21 9.39
C PRO A 166 2.23 -8.08 10.23
N TYR A 167 2.22 -7.14 11.15
CA TYR A 167 3.31 -6.84 12.10
C TYR A 167 4.62 -6.32 11.47
N ARG A 168 4.75 -6.34 10.11
CA ARG A 168 5.91 -5.82 9.35
C ARG A 168 5.56 -4.54 8.61
N THR A 169 4.39 -4.49 8.01
CA THR A 169 3.77 -3.27 7.48
C THR A 169 3.23 -2.43 8.62
N GLY A 170 3.17 -1.12 8.49
CA GLY A 170 2.71 -0.19 9.53
C GLY A 170 1.36 -0.56 10.13
N VAL A 171 0.39 -0.77 9.24
CA VAL A 171 -0.95 -1.28 9.56
C VAL A 171 -1.48 -2.12 8.42
N VAL A 172 -2.05 -3.26 8.74
CA VAL A 172 -2.78 -4.11 7.78
C VAL A 172 -4.22 -4.22 8.25
N VAL A 173 -5.15 -3.92 7.37
CA VAL A 173 -6.59 -4.10 7.62
C VAL A 173 -7.12 -5.12 6.63
N PHE A 174 -7.57 -6.24 7.14
CA PHE A 174 -8.15 -7.29 6.35
C PHE A 174 -9.62 -6.99 5.99
N PRO A 175 -10.15 -7.56 4.89
CA PRO A 175 -11.54 -7.35 4.49
C PRO A 175 -12.58 -7.77 5.54
N ASP A 176 -12.21 -8.67 6.45
CA ASP A 176 -13.04 -9.12 7.59
C ASP A 176 -13.05 -8.12 8.76
N GLY A 177 -12.32 -7.01 8.64
CA GLY A 177 -12.23 -5.95 9.66
C GLY A 177 -11.13 -6.15 10.70
N ARG A 178 -10.35 -7.24 10.64
CA ARG A 178 -9.18 -7.42 11.52
C ARG A 178 -8.13 -6.36 11.22
N VAL A 179 -7.58 -5.73 12.27
CA VAL A 179 -6.55 -4.71 12.16
C VAL A 179 -5.29 -5.18 12.88
N MET A 180 -4.23 -5.34 12.12
CA MET A 180 -2.94 -5.77 12.65
C MET A 180 -1.92 -4.63 12.48
N ARG A 181 -1.28 -4.25 13.59
CA ARG A 181 -0.35 -3.12 13.62
C ARG A 181 1.05 -3.59 13.98
N ARG A 182 2.01 -2.93 13.39
CA ARG A 182 3.38 -3.02 13.87
C ARG A 182 3.50 -2.23 15.16
N THR A 183 4.07 -2.85 16.18
CA THR A 183 4.29 -2.24 17.50
C THR A 183 5.74 -2.41 17.92
N PRO A 184 6.24 -1.62 18.92
CA PRO A 184 7.57 -1.81 19.48
C PRO A 184 7.79 -3.21 20.05
N GLU A 185 6.74 -3.83 20.60
CA GLU A 185 6.82 -5.15 21.22
C GLU A 185 7.11 -6.26 20.22
N ASN A 186 6.55 -6.16 19.00
CA ASN A 186 6.79 -7.14 17.95
C ASN A 186 7.91 -6.74 16.96
N ASN A 187 8.39 -5.50 17.02
CA ASN A 187 9.54 -5.01 16.23
C ASN A 187 10.40 -4.03 17.04
N PRO A 188 11.00 -4.46 18.15
CA PRO A 188 11.76 -3.57 19.01
C PRO A 188 12.92 -2.89 18.30
N GLU A 189 13.57 -3.59 17.38
CA GLU A 189 14.72 -3.10 16.62
C GLU A 189 14.40 -1.85 15.79
N LEU A 190 13.20 -1.78 15.22
CA LEU A 190 12.78 -0.65 14.38
C LEU A 190 12.42 0.61 15.16
N PHE A 191 12.27 0.49 16.47
CA PHE A 191 11.91 1.59 17.36
C PHE A 191 13.06 2.02 18.28
N SER A 192 14.17 1.29 18.29
CA SER A 192 15.33 1.57 19.15
C SER A 192 16.14 2.80 18.73
N GLY A 193 15.79 3.48 17.66
CA GLY A 193 16.49 4.68 17.19
C GLY A 193 17.93 4.44 16.69
N GLU A 194 18.60 3.41 17.14
CA GLU A 194 19.95 3.05 16.73
C GLU A 194 20.01 2.37 15.37
N GLU A 195 18.93 1.75 14.94
CA GLU A 195 18.86 0.98 13.70
C GLU A 195 18.30 1.72 12.48
N LEU A 196 17.60 2.84 12.64
CA LEU A 196 17.14 3.66 11.52
C LEU A 196 18.30 4.18 10.65
N LEU A 197 19.52 4.14 11.18
CA LEU A 197 20.77 4.53 10.51
C LEU A 197 21.78 3.38 10.43
N SER A 198 21.44 2.18 10.88
CA SER A 198 22.44 1.12 10.94
C SER A 198 22.75 0.59 9.55
N ILE A 199 24.04 0.52 9.32
CA ILE A 199 24.74 -0.16 8.22
C ILE A 199 24.17 -1.60 7.96
N ARG A 200 23.49 -2.22 8.93
CA ARG A 200 22.87 -3.54 8.79
C ARG A 200 21.73 -3.59 7.77
N ILE A 201 20.91 -2.55 7.65
CA ILE A 201 19.87 -2.51 6.59
C ILE A 201 20.56 -2.43 5.22
N LEU A 202 21.60 -1.63 5.10
CA LEU A 202 22.40 -1.53 3.87
C LEU A 202 23.14 -2.84 3.59
N GLN A 203 23.65 -3.53 4.61
CA GLN A 203 24.31 -4.83 4.47
C GLN A 203 23.32 -5.94 4.10
N ALA A 204 22.13 -5.98 4.72
CA ALA A 204 21.06 -6.91 4.33
C ALA A 204 20.60 -6.67 2.88
N TRP A 205 20.55 -5.43 2.43
CA TRP A 205 20.30 -5.06 1.04
C TRP A 205 21.42 -5.50 0.09
N GLN A 206 22.68 -5.41 0.51
CA GLN A 206 23.84 -5.86 -0.28
C GLN A 206 23.91 -7.38 -0.38
N VAL A 207 23.53 -8.10 0.68
CA VAL A 207 23.49 -9.58 0.69
C VAL A 207 22.29 -10.11 -0.10
N ALA A 208 21.18 -9.40 -0.11
CA ALA A 208 19.97 -9.77 -0.87
C ALA A 208 20.05 -9.42 -2.38
N ARG A 209 21.09 -8.74 -2.84
CA ARG A 209 21.34 -8.60 -4.29
C ARG A 209 21.72 -9.97 -4.83
N PRO A 210 20.91 -10.58 -5.72
CA PRO A 210 21.42 -11.66 -6.54
C PRO A 210 22.67 -11.12 -7.24
N LYS A 211 23.75 -11.87 -7.21
CA LYS A 211 24.90 -11.62 -8.11
C LYS A 211 24.39 -11.89 -9.53
N ALA A 212 23.72 -10.91 -10.10
CA ALA A 212 23.46 -10.88 -11.52
C ALA A 212 24.82 -10.64 -12.18
N THR A 213 25.56 -11.70 -12.38
CA THR A 213 26.67 -11.73 -13.32
C THR A 213 26.02 -11.66 -14.70
N MET A 214 25.87 -10.43 -15.20
CA MET A 214 25.57 -10.21 -16.60
C MET A 214 26.84 -10.64 -17.36
N GLN A 215 26.89 -11.90 -17.79
CA GLN A 215 27.81 -12.31 -18.85
C GLN A 215 27.27 -11.71 -20.15
N VAL A 216 27.88 -10.62 -20.55
CA VAL A 216 27.76 -10.15 -21.93
C VAL A 216 28.59 -11.12 -22.78
N GLU A 217 27.94 -12.05 -23.43
CA GLU A 217 28.55 -12.86 -24.47
C GLU A 217 28.80 -11.93 -25.68
N GLU A 218 30.07 -11.53 -25.83
CA GLU A 218 30.57 -10.87 -27.03
C GLU A 218 30.51 -11.88 -28.19
N HIS A 219 29.46 -11.82 -29.01
CA HIS A 219 29.45 -12.51 -30.30
C HIS A 219 30.44 -11.82 -31.22
N LYS A 220 31.65 -12.38 -31.33
CA LYS A 220 32.55 -12.08 -32.45
C LYS A 220 31.95 -12.76 -33.67
N HIS A 221 31.54 -11.96 -34.62
CA HIS A 221 31.36 -12.39 -36.02
C HIS A 221 32.74 -12.45 -36.68
N ASP A 222 33.14 -13.66 -37.07
CA ASP A 222 34.08 -13.88 -38.15
C ASP A 222 33.32 -13.97 -39.50
#